data_574fbdd16455a78b06d77c6a5f831c0e
#
_entry.id   574fbdd16455a78b06d77c6a5f831c0e
#
_cell.length_a   1.000
_cell.length_b   1.000
_cell.length_c   1.000
_cell.angle_alpha   90.00
_cell.angle_beta   90.00
_cell.angle_gamma   90.00
#
_symmetry.space_group_name_H-M   'P 1'
#
loop_
_entity.id
_entity.type
_entity.pdbx_description
1 polymer ?
#
loop_
_entity_poly.entity_id
_entity_poly.type
_entity_poly.pdbx_seq_one_letter_code
_entity_poly.pdbx_strand_id
1 'polypeptide(L)'
;MGILQIFTLLGALGMFLYGMNLMSSGLQKAAGDRLRGMLSSMTSNPFKGVMTGLGVTTVIQSSSATTVMVVSFVNAGLLTLAQAIGVIMGANIGTTVTAWMVSLLGFKADISILAVPLMLLGFLFSNSKKNQRQSIGELIVGFCLLFLGLSFMKESVPDLRETPQVLEFVKEWSGHGFGSVLIFLVFGTVLTLVLQSSSATMAITLIMLSMGWIPFNMACAMVLGENIGTTITANIAASIGNTQAKRAAMSHTIFNVFGVIWALILFKPFLGLVGKIIEAFGLPNPAAEGFAVASPDSPTSTATLYGLSMLHTLFNTINTLILIWFTKLIEKAVVWIIKAPKDQEKEVFRLKYISAGPLATPELASEQALEEIIHFAQISKNGLGYAKDAIAESTTAKFDELREKLVKYEEISDRIEYEIATFLNAVSEGDISEETSRKIKAMYKIIGELESLGDSGETISRILSRKNIHKREFDETMLKNLTAMVDAVANAYDAMIENLQAAHHGTLVEVSNAYNAEGRINNLRNHLRDSEIEGIESGSKTYVASVYYMDIVNELEKMGDFIINISQDLERAFLHR
;
A
#
# COMPACT_ATOMS: atom_id res chain seq x y z
N MET A 1 19.92 -5.54 36.41
CA MET A 1 19.63 -6.57 35.38
C MET A 1 20.94 -7.23 34.96
N GLY A 2 21.02 -8.57 34.97
CA GLY A 2 22.15 -9.28 34.39
C GLY A 2 22.09 -9.25 32.85
N ILE A 3 23.25 -9.41 32.22
CA ILE A 3 23.33 -9.43 30.73
C ILE A 3 22.36 -10.45 30.11
N LEU A 4 22.22 -11.62 30.72
CA LEU A 4 21.32 -12.68 30.26
C LEU A 4 19.84 -12.23 30.28
N GLN A 5 19.42 -11.51 31.32
CA GLN A 5 18.05 -10.99 31.43
C GLN A 5 17.72 -9.96 30.33
N ILE A 6 18.70 -9.12 29.98
CA ILE A 6 18.55 -8.15 28.87
C ILE A 6 18.37 -8.90 27.55
N PHE A 7 19.21 -9.89 27.27
CA PHE A 7 19.06 -10.70 26.04
C PHE A 7 17.76 -11.49 26.02
N THR A 8 17.31 -12.02 27.14
CA THR A 8 16.01 -12.72 27.24
C THR A 8 14.85 -11.75 26.96
N LEU A 9 14.88 -10.54 27.52
CA LEU A 9 13.87 -9.51 27.27
C LEU A 9 13.84 -9.09 25.79
N LEU A 10 15.01 -8.86 25.18
CA LEU A 10 15.11 -8.53 23.75
C LEU A 10 14.66 -9.69 22.86
N GLY A 11 14.97 -10.93 23.22
CA GLY A 11 14.50 -12.12 22.53
C GLY A 11 12.99 -12.30 22.63
N ALA A 12 12.41 -12.05 23.80
CA ALA A 12 10.97 -12.08 24.02
C ALA A 12 10.24 -10.98 23.24
N LEU A 13 10.81 -9.76 23.18
CA LEU A 13 10.33 -8.69 22.32
C LEU A 13 10.41 -9.08 20.83
N GLY A 14 11.50 -9.68 20.41
CA GLY A 14 11.64 -10.20 19.04
C GLY A 14 10.57 -11.24 18.71
N MET A 15 10.28 -12.17 19.64
CA MET A 15 9.21 -13.18 19.48
C MET A 15 7.83 -12.52 19.41
N PHE A 16 7.55 -11.53 20.25
CA PHE A 16 6.31 -10.75 20.22
C PHE A 16 6.12 -10.06 18.85
N LEU A 17 7.13 -9.34 18.37
CA LEU A 17 7.10 -8.63 17.10
C LEU A 17 6.94 -9.57 15.91
N TYR A 18 7.70 -10.68 15.90
CA TYR A 18 7.60 -11.69 14.84
C TYR A 18 6.22 -12.36 14.85
N GLY A 19 5.71 -12.70 16.04
CA GLY A 19 4.36 -13.24 16.20
C GLY A 19 3.28 -12.30 15.68
N MET A 20 3.39 -11.01 15.98
CA MET A 20 2.48 -9.98 15.49
C MET A 20 2.52 -9.86 13.97
N ASN A 21 3.71 -9.86 13.37
CA ASN A 21 3.86 -9.78 11.92
C ASN A 21 3.30 -11.03 11.22
N LEU A 22 3.57 -12.22 11.75
CA LEU A 22 3.06 -13.47 11.19
C LEU A 22 1.54 -13.57 11.33
N MET A 23 0.98 -13.16 12.47
CA MET A 23 -0.46 -13.08 12.70
C MET A 23 -1.13 -12.12 11.70
N SER A 24 -0.54 -10.94 11.51
CA SER A 24 -0.99 -9.94 10.55
C SER A 24 -0.96 -10.46 9.12
N SER A 25 0.15 -11.07 8.69
CA SER A 25 0.30 -11.68 7.36
C SER A 25 -0.74 -12.79 7.12
N GLY A 26 -0.89 -13.71 8.08
CA GLY A 26 -1.89 -14.77 7.98
C GLY A 26 -3.32 -14.24 7.87
N LEU A 27 -3.65 -13.18 8.63
CA LEU A 27 -4.98 -12.56 8.59
C LEU A 27 -5.22 -11.83 7.26
N GLN A 28 -4.23 -11.15 6.72
CA GLN A 28 -4.30 -10.46 5.43
C GLN A 28 -4.49 -11.45 4.28
N LYS A 29 -3.66 -12.51 4.22
CA LYS A 29 -3.79 -13.59 3.23
C LYS A 29 -5.16 -14.28 3.32
N ALA A 30 -5.68 -14.51 4.53
CA ALA A 30 -7.00 -15.09 4.74
C ALA A 30 -8.15 -14.14 4.36
N ALA A 31 -7.96 -12.83 4.55
CA ALA A 31 -8.97 -11.81 4.22
C ALA A 31 -9.03 -11.50 2.70
N GLY A 32 -7.94 -11.64 1.96
CA GLY A 32 -7.81 -11.53 0.50
C GLY A 32 -8.80 -10.58 -0.19
N ASP A 33 -9.75 -11.14 -0.95
CA ASP A 33 -10.77 -10.37 -1.71
C ASP A 33 -11.65 -9.46 -0.85
N ARG A 34 -11.89 -9.79 0.45
CA ARG A 34 -12.68 -8.92 1.35
C ARG A 34 -11.94 -7.63 1.67
N LEU A 35 -10.63 -7.71 1.88
CA LEU A 35 -9.79 -6.54 2.09
C LEU A 35 -9.83 -5.62 0.86
N ARG A 36 -9.74 -6.22 -0.34
CA ARG A 36 -9.90 -5.51 -1.61
C ARG A 36 -11.25 -4.82 -1.74
N GLY A 37 -12.35 -5.51 -1.42
CA GLY A 37 -13.70 -4.93 -1.43
C GLY A 37 -13.86 -3.77 -0.43
N MET A 38 -13.20 -3.82 0.73
CA MET A 38 -13.16 -2.72 1.69
C MET A 38 -12.42 -1.51 1.13
N LEU A 39 -11.30 -1.73 0.44
CA LEU A 39 -10.51 -0.66 -0.18
C LEU A 39 -11.26 0.01 -1.34
N SER A 40 -11.95 -0.76 -2.18
CA SER A 40 -12.73 -0.20 -3.30
C SER A 40 -13.94 0.64 -2.85
N SER A 41 -14.43 0.44 -1.62
CA SER A 41 -15.55 1.21 -1.04
C SER A 41 -15.17 2.59 -0.48
N MET A 42 -13.90 2.97 -0.51
CA MET A 42 -13.33 4.20 0.09
C MET A 42 -13.89 5.54 -0.43
N THR A 43 -14.81 5.58 -1.37
CA THR A 43 -14.81 6.59 -2.41
C THR A 43 -15.69 7.82 -2.24
N SER A 44 -16.64 7.93 -1.32
CA SER A 44 -17.61 9.04 -1.48
C SER A 44 -17.83 9.95 -0.28
N ASN A 45 -17.41 9.56 0.92
CA ASN A 45 -17.75 10.31 2.14
C ASN A 45 -16.68 10.10 3.21
N PRO A 46 -16.20 11.17 3.92
CA PRO A 46 -15.25 11.05 5.02
C PRO A 46 -15.64 10.02 6.09
N PHE A 47 -16.93 9.88 6.39
CA PHE A 47 -17.43 8.86 7.34
C PHE A 47 -17.19 7.43 6.85
N LYS A 48 -17.44 7.15 5.57
CA LYS A 48 -17.12 5.85 4.98
C LYS A 48 -15.61 5.62 4.99
N GLY A 49 -14.81 6.66 4.71
CA GLY A 49 -13.36 6.61 4.83
C GLY A 49 -12.92 6.19 6.23
N VAL A 50 -13.48 6.78 7.29
CA VAL A 50 -13.19 6.40 8.69
C VAL A 50 -13.54 4.93 8.94
N MET A 51 -14.71 4.47 8.53
CA MET A 51 -15.10 3.06 8.70
C MET A 51 -14.20 2.09 7.93
N THR A 52 -13.80 2.48 6.72
CA THR A 52 -12.86 1.68 5.93
C THR A 52 -11.47 1.64 6.59
N GLY A 53 -10.94 2.79 7.00
CA GLY A 53 -9.65 2.86 7.70
C GLY A 53 -9.64 2.05 8.99
N LEU A 54 -10.72 2.13 9.79
CA LEU A 54 -10.93 1.29 10.97
C LEU A 54 -10.90 -0.20 10.62
N GLY A 55 -11.69 -0.62 9.64
CA GLY A 55 -11.81 -2.02 9.26
C GLY A 55 -10.49 -2.57 8.68
N VAL A 56 -9.89 -1.84 7.75
CA VAL A 56 -8.61 -2.22 7.12
C VAL A 56 -7.50 -2.35 8.19
N THR A 57 -7.34 -1.35 9.06
CA THR A 57 -6.32 -1.39 10.10
C THR A 57 -6.58 -2.50 11.13
N THR A 58 -7.83 -2.77 11.48
CA THR A 58 -8.17 -3.90 12.35
C THR A 58 -7.78 -5.25 11.73
N VAL A 59 -7.93 -5.40 10.42
CA VAL A 59 -7.53 -6.62 9.68
C VAL A 59 -6.01 -6.66 9.50
N ILE A 60 -5.41 -5.57 9.03
CA ILE A 60 -3.95 -5.50 8.78
C ILE A 60 -3.15 -5.49 10.09
N GLN A 61 -3.75 -5.08 11.21
CA GLN A 61 -3.08 -4.88 12.52
C GLN A 61 -1.89 -3.90 12.45
N SER A 62 -1.89 -3.01 11.46
CA SER A 62 -0.85 -2.00 11.24
C SER A 62 -1.43 -0.72 10.65
N SER A 63 -1.50 0.33 11.46
CA SER A 63 -1.90 1.67 10.99
C SER A 63 -0.85 2.31 10.10
N SER A 64 0.44 2.01 10.32
CA SER A 64 1.52 2.49 9.45
C SER A 64 1.38 1.92 8.05
N ALA A 65 1.15 0.61 7.90
CA ALA A 65 0.91 -0.01 6.60
C ALA A 65 -0.34 0.58 5.91
N THR A 66 -1.45 0.71 6.64
CA THR A 66 -2.68 1.34 6.12
C THR A 66 -2.43 2.77 5.67
N THR A 67 -1.72 3.58 6.45
CA THR A 67 -1.45 4.98 6.11
C THR A 67 -0.50 5.11 4.91
N VAL A 68 0.55 4.30 4.83
CA VAL A 68 1.46 4.26 3.66
C VAL A 68 0.70 3.88 2.39
N MET A 69 -0.19 2.89 2.47
CA MET A 69 -1.07 2.52 1.36
C MET A 69 -1.97 3.69 0.92
N VAL A 70 -2.60 4.37 1.86
CA VAL A 70 -3.44 5.56 1.57
C VAL A 70 -2.61 6.67 0.92
N VAL A 71 -1.40 6.93 1.41
CA VAL A 71 -0.45 7.89 0.82
C VAL A 71 -0.12 7.50 -0.62
N SER A 72 0.12 6.21 -0.89
CA SER A 72 0.37 5.70 -2.24
C SER A 72 -0.83 5.87 -3.16
N PHE A 73 -2.06 5.63 -2.69
CA PHE A 73 -3.27 5.85 -3.47
C PHE A 73 -3.50 7.34 -3.78
N VAL A 74 -3.18 8.24 -2.84
CA VAL A 74 -3.21 9.68 -3.10
C VAL A 74 -2.14 10.08 -4.11
N ASN A 75 -0.95 9.51 -4.02
CA ASN A 75 0.13 9.71 -4.98
C ASN A 75 -0.30 9.30 -6.39
N ALA A 76 -1.01 8.20 -6.50
CA ALA A 76 -1.58 7.65 -7.72
C ALA A 76 -2.80 8.41 -8.26
N GLY A 77 -3.39 9.31 -7.46
CA GLY A 77 -4.63 10.00 -7.82
C GLY A 77 -5.90 9.15 -7.70
N LEU A 78 -5.80 7.96 -7.07
CA LEU A 78 -6.93 7.07 -6.80
C LEU A 78 -7.80 7.55 -5.65
N LEU A 79 -7.19 8.25 -4.70
CA LEU A 79 -7.87 8.90 -3.59
C LEU A 79 -7.62 10.41 -3.64
N THR A 80 -8.67 11.17 -3.41
CA THR A 80 -8.52 12.59 -3.11
C THR A 80 -7.92 12.77 -1.71
N LEU A 81 -7.29 13.90 -1.48
CA LEU A 81 -6.74 14.24 -0.17
C LEU A 81 -7.81 14.21 0.94
N ALA A 82 -9.02 14.69 0.66
CA ALA A 82 -10.14 14.67 1.60
C ALA A 82 -10.57 13.24 1.99
N GLN A 83 -10.60 12.31 1.02
CA GLN A 83 -10.90 10.89 1.27
C GLN A 83 -9.81 10.24 2.12
N ALA A 84 -8.54 10.49 1.79
CA ALA A 84 -7.39 9.98 2.52
C ALA A 84 -7.39 10.40 3.99
N ILE A 85 -7.71 11.66 4.28
CA ILE A 85 -7.81 12.17 5.65
C ILE A 85 -8.81 11.32 6.46
N GLY A 86 -9.98 10.99 5.90
CA GLY A 86 -10.97 10.14 6.55
C GLY A 86 -10.43 8.74 6.87
N VAL A 87 -9.78 8.10 5.90
CA VAL A 87 -9.20 6.75 6.08
C VAL A 87 -8.10 6.75 7.14
N ILE A 88 -7.23 7.75 7.13
CA ILE A 88 -6.16 7.93 8.13
C ILE A 88 -6.74 8.10 9.54
N MET A 89 -7.81 8.89 9.70
CA MET A 89 -8.52 9.02 10.99
C MET A 89 -9.05 7.65 11.48
N GLY A 90 -9.66 6.87 10.58
CA GLY A 90 -10.15 5.53 10.89
C GLY A 90 -9.04 4.55 11.25
N ALA A 91 -7.91 4.62 10.56
CA ALA A 91 -6.74 3.80 10.83
C ALA A 91 -6.21 3.98 12.26
N ASN A 92 -6.21 5.22 12.78
CA ASN A 92 -5.81 5.49 14.15
C ASN A 92 -6.77 4.85 15.19
N ILE A 93 -8.09 4.81 14.91
CA ILE A 93 -9.03 4.09 15.78
C ILE A 93 -8.76 2.58 15.69
N GLY A 94 -8.51 2.04 14.49
CA GLY A 94 -8.23 0.61 14.27
C GLY A 94 -7.04 0.07 15.05
N THR A 95 -6.00 0.90 15.25
CA THR A 95 -4.82 0.55 16.06
C THR A 95 -5.19 0.22 17.51
N THR A 96 -6.25 0.79 18.05
CA THR A 96 -6.65 0.57 19.44
C THR A 96 -7.11 -0.87 19.71
N VAL A 97 -7.53 -1.60 18.70
CA VAL A 97 -7.90 -3.02 18.79
C VAL A 97 -6.73 -3.87 19.29
N THR A 98 -5.50 -3.57 18.84
CA THR A 98 -4.29 -4.26 19.32
C THR A 98 -4.08 -4.05 20.81
N ALA A 99 -4.28 -2.83 21.33
CA ALA A 99 -4.16 -2.55 22.74
C ALA A 99 -5.15 -3.37 23.59
N TRP A 100 -6.39 -3.48 23.14
CA TRP A 100 -7.41 -4.31 23.79
C TRP A 100 -7.08 -5.79 23.70
N MET A 101 -6.61 -6.26 22.55
CA MET A 101 -6.21 -7.65 22.38
C MET A 101 -5.08 -8.03 23.36
N VAL A 102 -4.06 -7.19 23.48
CA VAL A 102 -2.94 -7.40 24.42
C VAL A 102 -3.46 -7.33 25.87
N SER A 103 -4.28 -6.33 26.23
CA SER A 103 -4.77 -6.15 27.60
C SER A 103 -5.70 -7.27 28.06
N LEU A 104 -6.65 -7.69 27.21
CA LEU A 104 -7.65 -8.69 27.56
C LEU A 104 -7.07 -10.11 27.51
N LEU A 105 -6.37 -10.44 26.44
CA LEU A 105 -5.91 -11.78 26.17
C LEU A 105 -4.53 -12.06 26.78
N GLY A 106 -3.66 -11.04 26.80
CA GLY A 106 -2.29 -11.19 27.24
C GLY A 106 -2.09 -11.09 28.76
N PHE A 107 -3.04 -10.48 29.48
CA PHE A 107 -2.87 -10.24 30.91
C PHE A 107 -3.97 -10.89 31.76
N LYS A 108 -5.21 -10.97 31.32
CA LYS A 108 -6.32 -11.51 32.11
C LYS A 108 -6.57 -12.99 31.89
N ALA A 109 -6.55 -13.44 30.64
CA ALA A 109 -6.60 -14.86 30.31
C ALA A 109 -5.15 -15.33 30.16
N ASP A 110 -4.69 -16.27 30.95
CA ASP A 110 -3.36 -16.84 30.76
C ASP A 110 -3.34 -17.68 29.48
N ILE A 111 -3.44 -16.96 28.35
CA ILE A 111 -3.49 -17.56 26.99
C ILE A 111 -2.17 -18.27 26.68
N SER A 112 -1.08 -17.95 27.38
CA SER A 112 0.18 -18.68 27.23
C SER A 112 -0.01 -20.19 27.46
N ILE A 113 -0.91 -20.58 28.36
CA ILE A 113 -1.27 -22.00 28.61
C ILE A 113 -1.92 -22.63 27.38
N LEU A 114 -2.77 -21.87 26.66
CA LEU A 114 -3.44 -22.34 25.44
C LEU A 114 -2.57 -22.18 24.20
N ALA A 115 -1.57 -21.31 24.23
CA ALA A 115 -0.69 -21.05 23.08
C ALA A 115 0.06 -22.33 22.63
N VAL A 116 0.55 -23.13 23.57
CA VAL A 116 1.27 -24.37 23.24
C VAL A 116 0.38 -25.42 22.56
N PRO A 117 -0.82 -25.76 23.06
CA PRO A 117 -1.77 -26.63 22.33
C PRO A 117 -2.22 -26.04 20.99
N LEU A 118 -2.50 -24.73 20.90
CA LEU A 118 -2.89 -24.07 19.66
C LEU A 118 -1.76 -24.07 18.63
N MET A 119 -0.50 -24.03 19.06
CA MET A 119 0.67 -24.13 18.18
C MET A 119 0.64 -25.41 17.33
N LEU A 120 0.19 -26.54 17.90
CA LEU A 120 0.03 -27.79 17.15
C LEU A 120 -1.00 -27.64 16.02
N LEU A 121 -2.14 -27.01 16.28
CA LEU A 121 -3.16 -26.74 15.26
C LEU A 121 -2.62 -25.78 14.20
N GLY A 122 -1.93 -24.71 14.63
CA GLY A 122 -1.28 -23.77 13.74
C GLY A 122 -0.27 -24.45 12.81
N PHE A 123 0.60 -25.31 13.36
CA PHE A 123 1.55 -26.10 12.59
C PHE A 123 0.88 -27.02 11.56
N LEU A 124 -0.16 -27.75 11.96
CA LEU A 124 -0.90 -28.64 11.05
C LEU A 124 -1.56 -27.87 9.90
N PHE A 125 -2.10 -26.69 10.18
CA PHE A 125 -2.73 -25.84 9.16
C PHE A 125 -1.70 -25.16 8.26
N SER A 126 -0.58 -24.70 8.79
CA SER A 126 0.51 -24.09 8.01
C SER A 126 1.13 -25.05 7.00
N ASN A 127 1.11 -26.37 7.28
CA ASN A 127 1.58 -27.40 6.35
C ASN A 127 0.47 -27.90 5.38
N SER A 128 -0.68 -27.25 5.34
CA SER A 128 -1.76 -27.62 4.43
C SER A 128 -1.45 -27.19 2.99
N LYS A 129 -1.83 -28.03 2.01
CA LYS A 129 -1.74 -27.67 0.57
C LYS A 129 -2.79 -26.64 0.12
N LYS A 130 -3.74 -26.27 0.98
CA LYS A 130 -4.78 -25.27 0.68
C LYS A 130 -4.35 -23.92 1.24
N ASN A 131 -4.14 -22.93 0.37
CA ASN A 131 -3.66 -21.58 0.72
C ASN A 131 -4.44 -20.94 1.88
N GLN A 132 -5.77 -21.02 1.86
CA GLN A 132 -6.60 -20.46 2.93
C GLN A 132 -6.35 -21.13 4.29
N ARG A 133 -6.10 -22.47 4.33
CA ARG A 133 -5.76 -23.17 5.58
C ARG A 133 -4.35 -22.81 6.05
N GLN A 134 -3.41 -22.68 5.12
CA GLN A 134 -2.05 -22.25 5.43
C GLN A 134 -2.07 -20.86 6.06
N SER A 135 -2.79 -19.89 5.48
CA SER A 135 -2.95 -18.54 6.03
C SER A 135 -3.58 -18.55 7.44
N ILE A 136 -4.56 -19.40 7.69
CA ILE A 136 -5.13 -19.59 9.03
C ILE A 136 -4.08 -20.22 9.98
N GLY A 137 -3.24 -21.13 9.48
CA GLY A 137 -2.13 -21.70 10.24
C GLY A 137 -1.13 -20.64 10.67
N GLU A 138 -0.70 -19.77 9.75
CA GLU A 138 0.18 -18.64 10.04
C GLU A 138 -0.44 -17.68 11.07
N LEU A 139 -1.74 -17.37 10.93
CA LEU A 139 -2.49 -16.58 11.91
C LEU A 139 -2.41 -17.18 13.31
N ILE A 140 -2.66 -18.50 13.44
CA ILE A 140 -2.64 -19.19 14.72
C ILE A 140 -1.23 -19.24 15.31
N VAL A 141 -0.23 -19.58 14.51
CA VAL A 141 1.19 -19.60 14.95
C VAL A 141 1.62 -18.21 15.40
N GLY A 142 1.30 -17.17 14.60
CA GLY A 142 1.60 -15.79 14.94
C GLY A 142 0.95 -15.34 16.25
N PHE A 143 -0.33 -15.69 16.44
CA PHE A 143 -1.06 -15.47 17.71
C PHE A 143 -0.35 -16.15 18.89
N CYS A 144 0.05 -17.40 18.75
CA CYS A 144 0.75 -18.14 19.80
C CYS A 144 2.10 -17.48 20.14
N LEU A 145 2.90 -17.15 19.14
CA LEU A 145 4.21 -16.51 19.33
C LEU A 145 4.08 -15.13 19.98
N LEU A 146 3.06 -14.36 19.61
CA LEU A 146 2.77 -13.05 20.20
C LEU A 146 2.54 -13.18 21.72
N PHE A 147 1.66 -14.09 22.13
CA PHE A 147 1.33 -14.25 23.55
C PHE A 147 2.43 -14.95 24.35
N LEU A 148 3.18 -15.89 23.75
CA LEU A 148 4.37 -16.45 24.38
C LEU A 148 5.47 -15.39 24.56
N GLY A 149 5.70 -14.57 23.52
CA GLY A 149 6.63 -13.44 23.60
C GLY A 149 6.26 -12.47 24.73
N LEU A 150 4.96 -12.12 24.82
CA LEU A 150 4.43 -11.27 25.90
C LEU A 150 4.63 -11.91 27.30
N SER A 151 4.41 -13.21 27.44
CA SER A 151 4.65 -13.94 28.69
C SER A 151 6.11 -13.94 29.10
N PHE A 152 7.00 -14.27 28.16
CA PHE A 152 8.44 -14.22 28.40
C PHE A 152 8.95 -12.79 28.68
N MET A 153 8.37 -11.77 28.05
CA MET A 153 8.69 -10.39 28.41
C MET A 153 8.33 -10.09 29.87
N LYS A 154 7.14 -10.49 30.33
CA LYS A 154 6.72 -10.30 31.73
C LYS A 154 7.64 -11.03 32.69
N GLU A 155 8.01 -12.27 32.40
CA GLU A 155 8.87 -13.09 33.26
C GLU A 155 10.33 -12.58 33.29
N SER A 156 10.78 -11.95 32.19
CA SER A 156 12.15 -11.40 32.08
C SER A 156 12.31 -10.07 32.78
N VAL A 157 11.22 -9.38 33.08
CA VAL A 157 11.22 -8.09 33.76
C VAL A 157 11.41 -8.31 35.27
N PRO A 158 12.48 -7.77 35.89
CA PRO A 158 12.72 -7.96 37.32
C PRO A 158 11.65 -7.26 38.16
N ASP A 159 11.31 -7.88 39.28
CA ASP A 159 10.46 -7.19 40.27
C ASP A 159 11.22 -5.96 40.82
N LEU A 160 10.64 -4.77 40.60
CA LEU A 160 11.23 -3.52 41.06
C LEU A 160 11.36 -3.43 42.59
N ARG A 161 10.60 -4.26 43.33
CA ARG A 161 10.74 -4.34 44.78
C ARG A 161 12.14 -4.86 45.15
N GLU A 162 12.79 -5.62 44.27
CA GLU A 162 14.15 -6.11 44.45
C GLU A 162 15.23 -5.19 43.84
N THR A 163 14.84 -4.14 43.09
CA THR A 163 15.75 -3.19 42.44
C THR A 163 15.42 -1.72 42.78
N PRO A 164 15.69 -1.25 43.99
CA PRO A 164 15.31 0.11 44.47
C PRO A 164 15.85 1.24 43.58
N GLN A 165 17.01 1.04 42.95
CA GLN A 165 17.69 2.04 42.09
C GLN A 165 16.87 2.42 40.83
N VAL A 166 16.16 1.47 40.24
CA VAL A 166 15.30 1.75 39.06
C VAL A 166 14.04 2.49 39.49
N LEU A 167 13.50 2.16 40.70
CA LEU A 167 12.38 2.87 41.28
C LEU A 167 12.71 4.32 41.64
N GLU A 168 13.93 4.59 42.11
CA GLU A 168 14.39 5.96 42.39
C GLU A 168 14.48 6.78 41.12
N PHE A 169 15.08 6.21 40.04
CA PHE A 169 15.14 6.87 38.73
C PHE A 169 13.74 7.22 38.18
N VAL A 170 12.81 6.26 38.18
CA VAL A 170 11.44 6.53 37.71
C VAL A 170 10.72 7.55 38.60
N LYS A 171 10.88 7.49 39.92
CA LYS A 171 10.32 8.47 40.87
C LYS A 171 10.87 9.88 40.63
N GLU A 172 12.20 9.98 40.40
CA GLU A 172 12.83 11.26 40.09
C GLU A 172 12.19 11.88 38.85
N TRP A 173 12.10 11.11 37.73
CA TRP A 173 11.54 11.62 36.48
C TRP A 173 10.01 11.78 36.48
N SER A 174 9.27 11.08 37.34
CA SER A 174 7.82 11.23 37.50
C SER A 174 7.38 12.32 38.50
N GLY A 175 8.34 12.90 39.23
CA GLY A 175 8.08 13.88 40.31
C GLY A 175 7.92 15.33 39.86
N HIS A 176 8.11 15.68 38.61
CA HIS A 176 8.14 17.07 38.09
C HIS A 176 6.76 17.57 37.59
N GLY A 177 5.66 16.96 38.01
CA GLY A 177 4.32 17.38 37.63
C GLY A 177 4.04 17.31 36.14
N PHE A 178 3.62 18.43 35.53
CA PHE A 178 3.36 18.46 34.06
C PHE A 178 4.62 18.29 33.21
N GLY A 179 5.81 18.66 33.74
CA GLY A 179 7.08 18.42 33.06
C GLY A 179 7.34 16.93 32.84
N SER A 180 6.99 16.08 33.83
CA SER A 180 7.08 14.62 33.68
C SER A 180 6.17 14.09 32.55
N VAL A 181 4.96 14.63 32.42
CA VAL A 181 4.03 14.26 31.34
C VAL A 181 4.68 14.50 29.99
N LEU A 182 5.35 15.65 29.78
CA LEU A 182 6.04 15.97 28.55
C LEU A 182 7.25 15.06 28.30
N ILE A 183 8.02 14.72 29.34
CA ILE A 183 9.16 13.80 29.23
C ILE A 183 8.69 12.42 28.78
N PHE A 184 7.66 11.86 29.41
CA PHE A 184 7.14 10.55 29.05
C PHE A 184 6.43 10.54 27.68
N LEU A 185 5.82 11.65 27.29
CA LEU A 185 5.29 11.83 25.94
C LEU A 185 6.43 11.77 24.89
N VAL A 186 7.51 12.51 25.11
CA VAL A 186 8.68 12.48 24.21
C VAL A 186 9.29 11.08 24.21
N PHE A 187 9.39 10.42 25.36
CA PHE A 187 9.91 9.05 25.44
C PHE A 187 9.05 8.07 24.62
N GLY A 188 7.72 8.12 24.74
CA GLY A 188 6.82 7.30 23.91
C GLY A 188 6.96 7.60 22.40
N THR A 189 7.12 8.88 22.04
CA THR A 189 7.36 9.30 20.65
C THR A 189 8.67 8.71 20.11
N VAL A 190 9.77 8.86 20.83
CA VAL A 190 11.09 8.36 20.44
C VAL A 190 11.11 6.83 20.38
N LEU A 191 10.50 6.17 21.36
CA LEU A 191 10.43 4.71 21.40
C LEU A 191 9.68 4.17 20.18
N THR A 192 8.55 4.78 19.83
CA THR A 192 7.78 4.41 18.64
C THR A 192 8.56 4.67 17.35
N LEU A 193 9.30 5.76 17.29
CA LEU A 193 10.16 6.09 16.14
C LEU A 193 11.28 5.06 15.96
N VAL A 194 11.92 4.64 17.05
CA VAL A 194 13.01 3.65 17.02
C VAL A 194 12.50 2.25 16.66
N LEU A 195 11.39 1.83 17.28
CA LEU A 195 10.78 0.52 17.01
C LEU A 195 10.00 0.47 15.69
N GLN A 196 9.63 1.63 15.14
CA GLN A 196 8.74 1.77 13.97
C GLN A 196 7.42 0.99 14.10
N SER A 197 7.00 0.75 15.35
CA SER A 197 5.82 -0.03 15.70
C SER A 197 5.14 0.53 16.94
N SER A 198 3.97 1.12 16.75
CA SER A 198 3.13 1.60 17.84
C SER A 198 2.61 0.44 18.71
N SER A 199 2.27 -0.70 18.10
CA SER A 199 1.83 -1.88 18.84
C SER A 199 2.92 -2.43 19.77
N ALA A 200 4.19 -2.38 19.36
CA ALA A 200 5.32 -2.76 20.22
C ALA A 200 5.51 -1.77 21.37
N THR A 201 5.46 -0.48 21.09
CA THR A 201 5.53 0.57 22.13
C THR A 201 4.38 0.41 23.12
N MET A 202 3.16 0.16 22.64
CA MET A 202 1.99 -0.09 23.47
C MET A 202 2.19 -1.32 24.38
N ALA A 203 2.70 -2.44 23.84
CA ALA A 203 2.95 -3.64 24.63
C ALA A 203 3.99 -3.41 25.72
N ILE A 204 5.08 -2.71 25.42
CA ILE A 204 6.11 -2.33 26.40
C ILE A 204 5.50 -1.43 27.48
N THR A 205 4.72 -0.42 27.09
CA THR A 205 4.05 0.50 28.02
C THR A 205 3.07 -0.24 28.93
N LEU A 206 2.29 -1.18 28.39
CA LEU A 206 1.38 -2.03 29.18
C LEU A 206 2.14 -2.91 30.18
N ILE A 207 3.28 -3.48 29.80
CA ILE A 207 4.11 -4.27 30.72
C ILE A 207 4.68 -3.37 31.83
N MET A 208 5.30 -2.25 31.49
CA MET A 208 5.84 -1.31 32.47
C MET A 208 4.77 -0.83 33.47
N LEU A 209 3.56 -0.61 32.96
CA LEU A 209 2.41 -0.18 33.77
C LEU A 209 1.89 -1.32 34.66
N SER A 210 1.73 -2.55 34.13
CA SER A 210 1.23 -3.70 34.87
C SER A 210 2.16 -4.12 36.02
N MET A 211 3.45 -3.93 35.81
CA MET A 211 4.50 -4.19 36.82
C MET A 211 4.67 -3.05 37.83
N GLY A 212 3.92 -1.93 37.66
CA GLY A 212 4.04 -0.76 38.50
C GLY A 212 5.33 0.05 38.32
N TRP A 213 6.02 -0.11 37.22
CA TRP A 213 7.26 0.62 36.91
C TRP A 213 7.00 2.08 36.63
N ILE A 214 5.88 2.39 35.96
CA ILE A 214 5.44 3.76 35.70
C ILE A 214 4.05 4.01 36.24
N PRO A 215 3.77 5.22 36.73
CA PRO A 215 2.42 5.62 37.12
C PRO A 215 1.47 5.66 35.92
N PHE A 216 0.18 5.46 36.15
CA PHE A 216 -0.85 5.45 35.10
C PHE A 216 -0.83 6.70 34.21
N ASN A 217 -0.72 7.89 34.80
CA ASN A 217 -0.65 9.16 34.10
C ASN A 217 0.59 9.26 33.15
N MET A 218 1.73 8.67 33.53
CA MET A 218 2.94 8.65 32.70
C MET A 218 2.80 7.66 31.53
N ALA A 219 2.20 6.48 31.80
CA ALA A 219 1.85 5.55 30.73
C ALA A 219 0.88 6.18 29.71
N CYS A 220 -0.12 6.93 30.19
CA CYS A 220 -1.01 7.68 29.32
C CYS A 220 -0.28 8.71 28.46
N ALA A 221 0.70 9.42 29.02
CA ALA A 221 1.55 10.35 28.28
C ALA A 221 2.39 9.64 27.19
N MET A 222 2.94 8.45 27.51
CA MET A 222 3.66 7.64 26.52
C MET A 222 2.77 7.25 25.34
N VAL A 223 1.52 6.83 25.59
CA VAL A 223 0.56 6.47 24.52
C VAL A 223 0.20 7.69 23.66
N LEU A 224 0.06 8.87 24.25
CA LEU A 224 -0.12 10.10 23.47
C LEU A 224 1.11 10.38 22.58
N GLY A 225 2.31 10.17 23.10
CA GLY A 225 3.56 10.30 22.34
C GLY A 225 3.68 9.25 21.22
N GLU A 226 3.25 8.02 21.46
CA GLU A 226 3.20 6.93 20.48
C GLU A 226 2.41 7.33 19.24
N ASN A 227 1.27 8.00 19.41
CA ASN A 227 0.45 8.47 18.28
C ASN A 227 1.20 9.51 17.42
N ILE A 228 2.04 10.36 18.01
CA ILE A 228 2.91 11.27 17.24
C ILE A 228 4.01 10.47 16.51
N GLY A 229 4.67 9.56 17.22
CA GLY A 229 5.77 8.75 16.66
C GLY A 229 5.37 7.96 15.44
N THR A 230 4.16 7.42 15.41
CA THR A 230 3.60 6.64 14.29
C THR A 230 3.51 7.46 13.00
N THR A 231 3.39 8.80 13.08
CA THR A 231 3.24 9.63 11.87
C THR A 231 4.51 9.70 11.01
N ILE A 232 5.66 9.42 11.58
CA ILE A 232 6.95 9.54 10.89
C ILE A 232 7.10 8.53 9.76
N THR A 233 6.59 7.30 9.93
CA THR A 233 6.64 6.25 8.89
C THR A 233 5.94 6.70 7.61
N ALA A 234 4.75 7.32 7.75
CA ALA A 234 4.02 7.85 6.61
C ALA A 234 4.75 9.03 5.94
N ASN A 235 5.40 9.90 6.71
CA ASN A 235 6.16 11.03 6.17
C ASN A 235 7.43 10.58 5.45
N ILE A 236 8.11 9.52 5.94
CA ILE A 236 9.25 8.92 5.25
C ILE A 236 8.80 8.33 3.91
N ALA A 237 7.73 7.53 3.90
CA ALA A 237 7.17 6.96 2.68
C ALA A 237 6.75 8.04 1.66
N ALA A 238 6.14 9.14 2.13
CA ALA A 238 5.73 10.24 1.27
C ALA A 238 6.89 11.10 0.75
N SER A 239 8.10 11.01 1.32
CA SER A 239 9.23 11.90 0.98
C SER A 239 9.62 11.84 -0.49
N ILE A 240 9.54 10.66 -1.09
CA ILE A 240 9.80 10.39 -2.51
C ILE A 240 8.57 10.57 -3.40
N GLY A 241 7.38 10.70 -2.82
CA GLY A 241 6.11 10.87 -3.51
C GLY A 241 5.88 12.30 -4.02
N ASN A 242 4.77 12.48 -4.75
CA ASN A 242 4.33 13.77 -5.24
C ASN A 242 3.81 14.70 -4.11
N THR A 243 3.44 15.92 -4.47
CA THR A 243 2.95 16.93 -3.51
C THR A 243 1.69 16.45 -2.77
N GLN A 244 0.81 15.71 -3.41
CA GLN A 244 -0.43 15.23 -2.78
C GLN A 244 -0.15 14.11 -1.77
N ALA A 245 0.78 13.20 -2.07
CA ALA A 245 1.26 12.18 -1.14
C ALA A 245 1.85 12.80 0.15
N LYS A 246 2.71 13.83 -0.01
CA LYS A 246 3.29 14.58 1.12
C LYS A 246 2.20 15.27 1.95
N ARG A 247 1.17 15.83 1.32
CA ARG A 247 0.02 16.43 2.01
C ARG A 247 -0.80 15.39 2.79
N ALA A 248 -1.01 14.22 2.23
CA ALA A 248 -1.70 13.13 2.91
C ALA A 248 -0.93 12.67 4.16
N ALA A 249 0.38 12.45 4.07
CA ALA A 249 1.21 12.11 5.23
C ALA A 249 1.24 13.22 6.27
N MET A 250 1.35 14.49 5.86
CA MET A 250 1.30 15.64 6.77
C MET A 250 -0.05 15.75 7.47
N SER A 251 -1.17 15.37 6.82
CA SER A 251 -2.49 15.35 7.48
C SER A 251 -2.55 14.38 8.65
N HIS A 252 -1.85 13.24 8.58
CA HIS A 252 -1.70 12.31 9.68
C HIS A 252 -0.96 12.95 10.85
N THR A 253 0.10 13.70 10.57
CA THR A 253 0.83 14.44 11.61
C THR A 253 -0.04 15.51 12.26
N ILE A 254 -0.75 16.31 11.48
CA ILE A 254 -1.65 17.35 11.99
C ILE A 254 -2.75 16.73 12.88
N PHE A 255 -3.35 15.63 12.43
CA PHE A 255 -4.38 14.92 13.18
C PHE A 255 -3.88 14.48 14.57
N ASN A 256 -2.71 13.84 14.63
CA ASN A 256 -2.18 13.33 15.90
C ASN A 256 -1.65 14.45 16.79
N VAL A 257 -0.94 15.44 16.25
CA VAL A 257 -0.43 16.58 17.02
C VAL A 257 -1.58 17.40 17.60
N PHE A 258 -2.62 17.69 16.82
CA PHE A 258 -3.83 18.37 17.33
C PHE A 258 -4.48 17.56 18.45
N GLY A 259 -4.62 16.25 18.25
CA GLY A 259 -5.15 15.35 19.28
C GLY A 259 -4.36 15.41 20.58
N VAL A 260 -3.04 15.33 20.49
CA VAL A 260 -2.18 15.39 21.67
C VAL A 260 -2.27 16.75 22.37
N ILE A 261 -2.35 17.85 21.63
CA ILE A 261 -2.48 19.20 22.20
C ILE A 261 -3.75 19.29 23.07
N TRP A 262 -4.93 18.95 22.55
CA TRP A 262 -6.15 19.04 23.34
C TRP A 262 -6.14 18.04 24.52
N ALA A 263 -5.59 16.83 24.30
CA ALA A 263 -5.48 15.84 25.36
C ALA A 263 -4.56 16.29 26.50
N LEU A 264 -3.47 17.02 26.21
CA LEU A 264 -2.59 17.63 27.22
C LEU A 264 -3.27 18.78 27.95
N ILE A 265 -4.01 19.63 27.25
CA ILE A 265 -4.76 20.74 27.88
C ILE A 265 -5.81 20.19 28.86
N LEU A 266 -6.50 19.13 28.46
CA LEU A 266 -7.54 18.47 29.24
C LEU A 266 -7.02 17.23 29.99
N PHE A 267 -5.71 17.11 30.24
CA PHE A 267 -5.09 15.85 30.68
C PHE A 267 -5.74 15.28 31.92
N LYS A 268 -5.84 16.09 33.02
CA LYS A 268 -6.47 15.63 34.25
C LYS A 268 -7.96 15.28 34.10
N PRO A 269 -8.82 16.14 33.50
CA PRO A 269 -10.23 15.80 33.25
C PRO A 269 -10.38 14.54 32.37
N PHE A 270 -9.52 14.37 31.38
CA PHE A 270 -9.56 13.23 30.48
C PHE A 270 -9.19 11.91 31.20
N LEU A 271 -8.15 11.92 32.02
CA LEU A 271 -7.82 10.78 32.88
C LEU A 271 -8.95 10.49 33.89
N GLY A 272 -9.57 11.51 34.45
CA GLY A 272 -10.73 11.35 35.34
C GLY A 272 -11.93 10.71 34.64
N LEU A 273 -12.18 11.02 33.37
CA LEU A 273 -13.22 10.37 32.57
C LEU A 273 -12.90 8.89 32.38
N VAL A 274 -11.65 8.56 31.98
CA VAL A 274 -11.19 7.17 31.85
C VAL A 274 -11.36 6.41 33.15
N GLY A 275 -10.93 7.00 34.27
CA GLY A 275 -11.05 6.39 35.59
C GLY A 275 -12.51 6.06 35.98
N LYS A 276 -13.45 6.97 35.72
CA LYS A 276 -14.89 6.73 35.99
C LYS A 276 -15.45 5.62 35.12
N ILE A 277 -15.00 5.49 33.86
CA ILE A 277 -15.43 4.40 32.97
C ILE A 277 -14.92 3.06 33.53
N ILE A 278 -13.67 3.02 34.01
CA ILE A 278 -13.09 1.81 34.59
C ILE A 278 -13.81 1.43 35.91
N GLU A 279 -14.20 2.41 36.73
CA GLU A 279 -15.05 2.15 37.89
C GLU A 279 -16.41 1.57 37.52
N ALA A 280 -17.01 2.02 36.42
CA ALA A 280 -18.27 1.46 35.93
C ALA A 280 -18.15 -0.01 35.48
N PHE A 281 -16.94 -0.47 35.15
CA PHE A 281 -16.63 -1.89 34.89
C PHE A 281 -16.37 -2.68 36.20
N GLY A 282 -16.54 -2.09 37.37
CA GLY A 282 -16.31 -2.72 38.66
C GLY A 282 -14.84 -2.87 39.06
N LEU A 283 -13.95 -2.09 38.45
CA LEU A 283 -12.52 -2.09 38.73
C LEU A 283 -12.12 -0.80 39.49
N PRO A 284 -10.99 -0.80 40.24
CA PRO A 284 -10.48 0.40 40.90
C PRO A 284 -10.15 1.50 39.88
N ASN A 285 -10.34 2.76 40.27
CA ASN A 285 -10.02 3.92 39.43
C ASN A 285 -8.50 4.11 39.28
N PRO A 286 -7.92 3.89 38.11
CA PRO A 286 -6.47 4.01 37.94
C PRO A 286 -5.97 5.47 37.94
N ALA A 287 -6.88 6.45 37.84
CA ALA A 287 -6.56 7.87 37.86
C ALA A 287 -6.75 8.50 39.27
N ALA A 288 -7.14 7.71 40.26
CA ALA A 288 -7.31 8.20 41.65
C ALA A 288 -5.96 8.60 42.26
N GLU A 289 -5.99 9.60 43.15
CA GLU A 289 -4.82 10.01 43.94
C GLU A 289 -4.32 8.84 44.80
N GLY A 290 -3.00 8.62 44.81
CA GLY A 290 -2.39 7.52 45.57
C GLY A 290 -2.62 6.12 45.01
N PHE A 291 -3.23 6.01 43.80
CA PHE A 291 -3.40 4.71 43.14
C PHE A 291 -2.04 4.07 42.85
N ALA A 292 -1.89 2.81 43.23
CA ALA A 292 -0.72 2.00 42.97
C ALA A 292 -1.12 0.58 42.55
N VAL A 293 -0.34 -0.04 41.68
CA VAL A 293 -0.49 -1.43 41.31
C VAL A 293 -0.01 -2.31 42.45
N ALA A 294 -0.90 -3.13 42.99
CA ALA A 294 -0.58 -3.99 44.13
C ALA A 294 0.30 -5.19 43.73
N SER A 295 -0.02 -5.81 42.60
CA SER A 295 0.77 -6.88 41.96
C SER A 295 0.35 -7.01 40.50
N PRO A 296 1.17 -7.67 39.65
CA PRO A 296 0.88 -7.81 38.22
C PRO A 296 -0.49 -8.46 37.91
N ASP A 297 -0.96 -9.38 38.75
CA ASP A 297 -2.22 -10.11 38.53
C ASP A 297 -3.38 -9.56 39.39
N SER A 298 -3.19 -8.39 40.00
CA SER A 298 -4.20 -7.76 40.85
C SER A 298 -5.31 -7.05 40.06
N PRO A 299 -6.49 -6.83 40.66
CA PRO A 299 -7.51 -5.97 40.09
C PRO A 299 -7.01 -4.55 39.77
N THR A 300 -6.02 -4.05 40.50
CA THR A 300 -5.38 -2.75 40.27
C THR A 300 -4.54 -2.77 38.98
N SER A 301 -3.80 -3.85 38.70
CA SER A 301 -3.09 -4.03 37.45
C SER A 301 -4.08 -4.12 36.26
N THR A 302 -5.14 -4.93 36.40
CA THR A 302 -6.18 -5.02 35.37
C THR A 302 -6.83 -3.67 35.08
N ALA A 303 -7.10 -2.87 36.14
CA ALA A 303 -7.66 -1.53 35.99
C ALA A 303 -6.75 -0.59 35.20
N THR A 304 -5.43 -0.65 35.39
CA THR A 304 -4.48 0.18 34.66
C THR A 304 -4.38 -0.23 33.19
N LEU A 305 -4.36 -1.54 32.89
CA LEU A 305 -4.31 -2.08 31.53
C LEU A 305 -5.55 -1.69 30.72
N TYR A 306 -6.72 -1.88 31.30
CA TYR A 306 -7.98 -1.50 30.66
C TYR A 306 -8.11 0.03 30.56
N GLY A 307 -7.66 0.75 31.58
CA GLY A 307 -7.62 2.19 31.57
C GLY A 307 -6.77 2.76 30.45
N LEU A 308 -5.59 2.17 30.21
CA LEU A 308 -4.69 2.59 29.13
C LEU A 308 -5.28 2.30 27.75
N SER A 309 -5.84 1.09 27.56
CA SER A 309 -6.51 0.72 26.31
C SER A 309 -7.75 1.60 26.05
N MET A 310 -8.51 1.91 27.12
CA MET A 310 -9.67 2.81 27.05
C MET A 310 -9.24 4.24 26.69
N LEU A 311 -8.18 4.76 27.31
CA LEU A 311 -7.63 6.08 26.98
C LEU A 311 -7.25 6.14 25.50
N HIS A 312 -6.53 5.13 24.99
CA HIS A 312 -6.12 5.08 23.59
C HIS A 312 -7.33 5.08 22.65
N THR A 313 -8.38 4.31 22.98
CA THR A 313 -9.61 4.25 22.18
C THR A 313 -10.37 5.58 22.24
N LEU A 314 -10.58 6.13 23.43
CA LEU A 314 -11.29 7.39 23.61
C LEU A 314 -10.55 8.55 22.93
N PHE A 315 -9.22 8.61 23.09
CA PHE A 315 -8.40 9.63 22.46
C PHE A 315 -8.60 9.62 20.93
N ASN A 316 -8.39 8.49 20.27
CA ASN A 316 -8.50 8.40 18.82
C ASN A 316 -9.95 8.60 18.34
N THR A 317 -10.94 8.07 19.06
CA THR A 317 -12.35 8.23 18.71
C THR A 317 -12.81 9.68 18.87
N ILE A 318 -12.52 10.33 20.01
CA ILE A 318 -12.89 11.73 20.25
C ILE A 318 -12.18 12.64 19.25
N ASN A 319 -10.88 12.42 19.01
CA ASN A 319 -10.11 13.19 18.04
C ASN A 319 -10.72 13.08 16.63
N THR A 320 -11.11 11.87 16.23
CA THR A 320 -11.80 11.63 14.94
C THR A 320 -13.16 12.31 14.90
N LEU A 321 -13.99 12.17 15.95
CA LEU A 321 -15.31 12.80 16.01
C LEU A 321 -15.24 14.34 15.96
N ILE A 322 -14.21 14.94 16.52
CA ILE A 322 -13.97 16.38 16.41
C ILE A 322 -13.52 16.73 14.99
N LEU A 323 -12.47 16.09 14.48
CA LEU A 323 -11.78 16.52 13.27
C LEU A 323 -12.45 16.08 11.96
N ILE A 324 -13.36 15.11 11.98
CA ILE A 324 -14.08 14.67 10.80
C ILE A 324 -14.90 15.80 10.15
N TRP A 325 -15.39 16.72 10.95
CA TRP A 325 -16.12 17.91 10.48
C TRP A 325 -15.18 18.99 9.92
N PHE A 326 -13.90 18.91 10.21
CA PHE A 326 -12.87 19.87 9.83
C PHE A 326 -11.90 19.34 8.76
N THR A 327 -12.27 18.28 8.04
CA THR A 327 -11.42 17.69 6.97
C THR A 327 -10.97 18.74 5.95
N LYS A 328 -11.86 19.64 5.52
CA LYS A 328 -11.53 20.75 4.63
C LYS A 328 -10.54 21.77 5.24
N LEU A 329 -10.56 21.94 6.55
CA LEU A 329 -9.60 22.82 7.25
C LEU A 329 -8.22 22.17 7.30
N ILE A 330 -8.17 20.86 7.57
CA ILE A 330 -6.92 20.07 7.54
C ILE A 330 -6.35 20.10 6.12
N GLU A 331 -7.19 19.91 5.11
CA GLU A 331 -6.79 20.00 3.70
C GLU A 331 -6.17 21.36 3.38
N LYS A 332 -6.80 22.46 3.78
CA LYS A 332 -6.26 23.82 3.60
C LYS A 332 -4.93 24.01 4.34
N ALA A 333 -4.83 23.47 5.57
CA ALA A 333 -3.61 23.58 6.38
C ALA A 333 -2.43 22.85 5.70
N VAL A 334 -2.63 21.61 5.23
CA VAL A 334 -1.55 20.87 4.56
C VAL A 334 -1.18 21.47 3.20
N VAL A 335 -2.13 22.07 2.48
CA VAL A 335 -1.88 22.80 1.22
C VAL A 335 -1.07 24.07 1.48
N TRP A 336 -1.31 24.75 2.59
CA TRP A 336 -0.54 25.93 3.01
C TRP A 336 0.89 25.57 3.44
N ILE A 337 1.06 24.47 4.20
CA ILE A 337 2.36 23.98 4.67
C ILE A 337 3.18 23.45 3.49
N ILE A 338 2.59 22.64 2.63
CA ILE A 338 3.26 21.98 1.50
C ILE A 338 2.75 22.61 0.19
N LYS A 339 3.54 23.58 -0.29
CA LYS A 339 3.24 24.27 -1.56
C LYS A 339 3.64 23.40 -2.74
N ALA A 340 2.83 23.43 -3.81
CA ALA A 340 3.24 22.82 -5.08
C ALA A 340 4.41 23.63 -5.70
N PRO A 341 5.42 22.97 -6.30
CA PRO A 341 6.45 23.64 -7.07
C PRO A 341 5.82 24.43 -8.22
N LYS A 342 6.35 25.63 -8.53
CA LYS A 342 5.84 26.48 -9.61
C LYS A 342 6.16 25.99 -11.02
N ASP A 343 7.08 25.03 -11.18
CA ASP A 343 7.54 24.48 -12.46
C ASP A 343 7.17 22.98 -12.60
N GLN A 344 5.90 22.68 -12.71
CA GLN A 344 5.46 21.31 -13.06
C GLN A 344 5.06 21.16 -14.55
N GLU A 345 5.65 21.95 -15.46
CA GLU A 345 5.43 21.81 -16.92
C GLU A 345 6.56 21.09 -17.67
N LYS A 346 7.53 20.49 -17.01
CA LYS A 346 8.36 19.48 -17.66
C LYS A 346 7.89 18.12 -17.18
N GLU A 347 7.24 17.38 -18.08
CA GLU A 347 6.91 15.96 -17.92
C GLU A 347 8.21 15.16 -17.70
N VAL A 348 8.74 15.20 -16.48
CA VAL A 348 9.65 14.16 -16.03
C VAL A 348 8.75 12.97 -15.72
N PHE A 349 8.78 11.96 -16.58
CA PHE A 349 8.05 10.74 -16.39
C PHE A 349 8.38 10.17 -15.00
N ARG A 350 7.36 9.93 -14.18
CA ARG A 350 7.46 9.26 -12.88
C ARG A 350 6.35 8.23 -12.82
N LEU A 351 6.68 7.05 -12.32
CA LEU A 351 5.67 6.05 -11.99
C LEU A 351 4.61 6.70 -11.10
N LYS A 352 3.35 6.40 -11.41
CA LYS A 352 2.21 7.05 -10.78
C LYS A 352 1.79 6.32 -9.51
N TYR A 353 1.80 4.99 -9.53
CA TYR A 353 1.21 4.13 -8.52
C TYR A 353 2.23 3.48 -7.57
N ILE A 354 3.47 3.25 -8.00
CA ILE A 354 4.50 2.53 -7.25
C ILE A 354 5.68 3.40 -6.79
N SER A 355 5.52 4.71 -6.77
CA SER A 355 6.59 5.67 -6.42
C SER A 355 7.05 5.64 -4.96
N ALA A 356 6.32 5.00 -4.06
CA ALA A 356 6.61 4.96 -2.62
C ALA A 356 7.31 3.66 -2.14
N GLY A 357 7.73 2.78 -3.06
CA GLY A 357 8.25 1.45 -2.75
C GLY A 357 7.15 0.42 -2.43
N PRO A 358 7.50 -0.86 -2.28
CA PRO A 358 6.52 -1.90 -2.00
C PRO A 358 5.87 -1.69 -0.63
N LEU A 359 4.55 -1.88 -0.59
CA LEU A 359 3.80 -1.89 0.66
C LEU A 359 4.25 -3.06 1.54
N ALA A 360 4.03 -2.93 2.85
CA ALA A 360 4.32 -3.98 3.83
C ALA A 360 3.58 -5.31 3.55
N THR A 361 2.60 -5.31 2.65
CA THR A 361 1.80 -6.46 2.26
C THR A 361 1.97 -6.75 0.78
N PRO A 362 2.58 -7.89 0.42
CA PRO A 362 2.82 -8.27 -0.97
C PRO A 362 1.55 -8.31 -1.84
N GLU A 363 0.41 -8.70 -1.27
CA GLU A 363 -0.87 -8.74 -1.96
C GLU A 363 -1.31 -7.35 -2.44
N LEU A 364 -1.20 -6.34 -1.57
CA LEU A 364 -1.55 -4.96 -1.92
C LEU A 364 -0.51 -4.32 -2.85
N ALA A 365 0.76 -4.67 -2.67
CA ALA A 365 1.83 -4.22 -3.56
C ALA A 365 1.62 -4.77 -4.98
N SER A 366 1.17 -6.02 -5.13
CA SER A 366 0.84 -6.59 -6.44
C SER A 366 -0.32 -5.86 -7.14
N GLU A 367 -1.33 -5.38 -6.39
CA GLU A 367 -2.42 -4.57 -6.95
C GLU A 367 -1.93 -3.18 -7.41
N GLN A 368 -1.01 -2.55 -6.67
CA GLN A 368 -0.37 -1.30 -7.12
C GLN A 368 0.41 -1.50 -8.43
N ALA A 369 1.14 -2.61 -8.55
CA ALA A 369 1.84 -2.95 -9.78
C ALA A 369 0.88 -3.12 -10.96
N LEU A 370 -0.27 -3.76 -10.75
CA LEU A 370 -1.30 -3.92 -11.79
C LEU A 370 -1.88 -2.57 -12.24
N GLU A 371 -2.09 -1.63 -11.33
CA GLU A 371 -2.52 -0.27 -11.69
C GLU A 371 -1.46 0.48 -12.51
N GLU A 372 -0.18 0.32 -12.17
CA GLU A 372 0.89 0.92 -12.97
C GLU A 372 0.97 0.28 -14.36
N ILE A 373 0.72 -1.03 -14.48
CA ILE A 373 0.63 -1.74 -15.76
C ILE A 373 -0.53 -1.20 -16.61
N ILE A 374 -1.70 -0.94 -16.01
CA ILE A 374 -2.83 -0.29 -16.71
C ILE A 374 -2.43 1.09 -17.23
N HIS A 375 -1.73 1.87 -16.40
CA HIS A 375 -1.22 3.18 -16.80
C HIS A 375 -0.18 3.08 -17.92
N PHE A 376 0.71 2.09 -17.85
CA PHE A 376 1.68 1.80 -18.91
C PHE A 376 0.98 1.46 -20.25
N ALA A 377 -0.06 0.63 -20.21
CA ALA A 377 -0.86 0.31 -21.39
C ALA A 377 -1.50 1.56 -22.04
N GLN A 378 -1.97 2.52 -21.22
CA GLN A 378 -2.50 3.80 -21.72
C GLN A 378 -1.42 4.66 -22.35
N ILE A 379 -0.21 4.71 -21.79
CA ILE A 379 0.93 5.42 -22.33
C ILE A 379 1.33 4.82 -23.68
N SER A 380 1.44 3.48 -23.76
CA SER A 380 1.76 2.77 -24.99
C SER A 380 0.72 3.06 -26.09
N LYS A 381 -0.57 3.08 -25.75
CA LYS A 381 -1.65 3.47 -26.69
C LYS A 381 -1.49 4.91 -27.21
N ASN A 382 -1.04 5.85 -26.37
CA ASN A 382 -0.77 7.23 -26.84
C ASN A 382 0.38 7.25 -27.85
N GLY A 383 1.39 6.39 -27.69
CA GLY A 383 2.46 6.19 -28.66
C GLY A 383 1.93 5.76 -30.04
N LEU A 384 0.95 4.85 -30.09
CA LEU A 384 0.27 4.47 -31.34
C LEU A 384 -0.41 5.67 -32.02
N GLY A 385 -0.95 6.62 -31.25
CA GLY A 385 -1.52 7.86 -31.77
C GLY A 385 -0.47 8.70 -32.51
N TYR A 386 0.72 8.86 -31.96
CA TYR A 386 1.82 9.55 -32.66
C TYR A 386 2.33 8.80 -33.89
N ALA A 387 2.32 7.46 -33.87
CA ALA A 387 2.63 6.65 -35.05
C ALA A 387 1.59 6.88 -36.17
N LYS A 388 0.29 6.95 -35.84
CA LYS A 388 -0.79 7.32 -36.75
C LYS A 388 -0.55 8.67 -37.40
N ASP A 389 -0.24 9.69 -36.59
CA ASP A 389 0.03 11.04 -37.08
C ASP A 389 1.28 11.07 -37.97
N ALA A 390 2.33 10.33 -37.64
CA ALA A 390 3.55 10.23 -38.43
C ALA A 390 3.33 9.55 -39.80
N ILE A 391 2.44 8.56 -39.88
CA ILE A 391 2.05 7.89 -41.14
C ILE A 391 1.35 8.90 -42.07
N ALA A 392 0.51 9.76 -41.53
CA ALA A 392 -0.29 10.71 -42.30
C ALA A 392 0.48 12.01 -42.65
N GLU A 393 1.63 12.29 -41.96
CA GLU A 393 2.32 13.57 -42.10
C GLU A 393 3.21 13.59 -43.36
N SER A 394 3.04 14.63 -44.16
CA SER A 394 3.81 14.87 -45.38
C SER A 394 4.96 15.88 -45.21
N THR A 395 4.92 16.70 -44.14
CA THR A 395 5.88 17.77 -43.90
C THR A 395 7.08 17.26 -43.09
N THR A 396 8.29 17.38 -43.62
CA THR A 396 9.52 16.88 -42.99
C THR A 396 9.69 17.38 -41.53
N ALA A 397 9.52 18.68 -41.30
CA ALA A 397 9.72 19.26 -39.96
C ALA A 397 8.76 18.71 -38.89
N LYS A 398 7.49 18.52 -39.24
CA LYS A 398 6.50 17.90 -38.33
C LYS A 398 6.73 16.41 -38.16
N PHE A 399 7.15 15.72 -39.21
CA PHE A 399 7.53 14.31 -39.12
C PHE A 399 8.71 14.11 -38.16
N ASP A 400 9.74 14.95 -38.24
CA ASP A 400 10.89 14.89 -37.33
C ASP A 400 10.48 15.12 -35.87
N GLU A 401 9.56 16.04 -35.60
CA GLU A 401 8.99 16.25 -34.25
C GLU A 401 8.23 15.01 -33.76
N LEU A 402 7.40 14.38 -34.61
CA LEU A 402 6.66 13.16 -34.25
C LEU A 402 7.59 11.99 -34.02
N ARG A 403 8.66 11.88 -34.82
CA ARG A 403 9.70 10.87 -34.66
C ARG A 403 10.44 11.03 -33.32
N GLU A 404 10.83 12.25 -32.94
CA GLU A 404 11.44 12.51 -31.63
C GLU A 404 10.51 12.12 -30.48
N LYS A 405 9.20 12.36 -30.61
CA LYS A 405 8.20 11.88 -29.63
C LYS A 405 8.18 10.36 -29.55
N LEU A 406 8.17 9.64 -30.66
CA LEU A 406 8.13 8.18 -30.69
C LEU A 406 9.39 7.56 -30.07
N VAL A 407 10.58 8.09 -30.36
CA VAL A 407 11.83 7.69 -29.69
C VAL A 407 11.75 7.94 -28.16
N LYS A 408 11.23 9.10 -27.75
CA LYS A 408 11.06 9.39 -26.34
C LYS A 408 10.04 8.45 -25.66
N TYR A 409 9.00 8.01 -26.37
CA TYR A 409 8.02 7.06 -25.84
C TYR A 409 8.61 5.67 -25.66
N GLU A 410 9.52 5.23 -26.53
CA GLU A 410 10.29 3.99 -26.35
C GLU A 410 11.19 4.08 -25.11
N GLU A 411 12.00 5.13 -24.96
CA GLU A 411 12.83 5.36 -23.76
C GLU A 411 11.99 5.38 -22.47
N ILE A 412 10.74 5.89 -22.53
CA ILE A 412 9.80 5.87 -21.42
C ILE A 412 9.30 4.44 -21.16
N SER A 413 8.99 3.67 -22.18
CA SER A 413 8.52 2.28 -22.08
C SER A 413 9.55 1.39 -21.40
N ASP A 414 10.81 1.45 -21.83
CA ASP A 414 11.95 0.74 -21.24
C ASP A 414 12.08 1.07 -19.75
N ARG A 415 12.00 2.34 -19.44
CA ARG A 415 12.13 2.79 -18.06
C ARG A 415 10.98 2.30 -17.19
N ILE A 416 9.73 2.34 -17.68
CA ILE A 416 8.56 1.85 -16.96
C ILE A 416 8.70 0.33 -16.70
N GLU A 417 9.05 -0.43 -17.73
CA GLU A 417 9.26 -1.87 -17.63
C GLU A 417 10.29 -2.18 -16.54
N TYR A 418 11.47 -1.55 -16.58
CA TYR A 418 12.54 -1.73 -15.61
C TYR A 418 12.10 -1.37 -14.17
N GLU A 419 11.41 -0.24 -13.98
CA GLU A 419 10.99 0.21 -12.66
C GLU A 419 9.87 -0.69 -12.09
N ILE A 420 8.91 -1.16 -12.92
CA ILE A 420 7.90 -2.12 -12.48
C ILE A 420 8.55 -3.48 -12.16
N ALA A 421 9.47 -3.96 -12.98
CA ALA A 421 10.20 -5.20 -12.73
C ALA A 421 10.98 -5.15 -11.41
N THR A 422 11.65 -4.04 -11.13
CA THR A 422 12.39 -3.80 -9.87
C THR A 422 11.43 -3.82 -8.67
N PHE A 423 10.26 -3.19 -8.80
CA PHE A 423 9.24 -3.20 -7.76
C PHE A 423 8.69 -4.61 -7.51
N LEU A 424 8.35 -5.36 -8.57
CA LEU A 424 7.87 -6.73 -8.45
C LEU A 424 8.91 -7.68 -7.84
N ASN A 425 10.20 -7.46 -8.11
CA ASN A 425 11.28 -8.18 -7.44
C ASN A 425 11.25 -7.93 -5.93
N ALA A 426 11.18 -6.68 -5.49
CA ALA A 426 11.12 -6.34 -4.06
C ALA A 426 9.86 -6.90 -3.38
N VAL A 427 8.72 -6.96 -4.09
CA VAL A 427 7.49 -7.62 -3.58
C VAL A 427 7.70 -9.13 -3.44
N SER A 428 8.44 -9.75 -4.37
CA SER A 428 8.69 -11.21 -4.40
C SER A 428 9.67 -11.69 -3.32
N GLU A 429 10.48 -10.80 -2.75
CA GLU A 429 11.36 -11.11 -1.62
C GLU A 429 10.59 -11.33 -0.32
N GLY A 430 9.34 -10.87 -0.25
CA GLY A 430 8.43 -11.11 0.87
C GLY A 430 7.83 -12.52 0.85
N ASP A 431 7.14 -12.86 1.94
CA ASP A 431 6.37 -14.10 2.04
C ASP A 431 5.05 -13.96 1.28
N ILE A 432 5.04 -14.40 0.01
CA ILE A 432 3.91 -14.26 -0.93
C ILE A 432 3.09 -15.54 -1.04
N SER A 433 1.78 -15.40 -1.22
CA SER A 433 0.89 -16.54 -1.53
C SER A 433 1.16 -17.12 -2.93
N GLU A 434 0.78 -18.39 -3.18
CA GLU A 434 0.88 -18.98 -4.53
C GLU A 434 0.07 -18.17 -5.57
N GLU A 435 -1.06 -17.61 -5.17
CA GLU A 435 -1.89 -16.77 -6.03
C GLU A 435 -1.14 -15.50 -6.41
N THR A 436 -0.59 -14.78 -5.44
CA THR A 436 0.20 -13.56 -5.67
C THR A 436 1.44 -13.87 -6.51
N SER A 437 2.12 -14.99 -6.26
CA SER A 437 3.26 -15.43 -7.08
C SER A 437 2.87 -15.67 -8.55
N ARG A 438 1.70 -16.27 -8.80
CA ARG A 438 1.19 -16.47 -10.15
C ARG A 438 0.86 -15.15 -10.84
N LYS A 439 0.20 -14.21 -10.14
CA LYS A 439 -0.11 -12.87 -10.64
C LYS A 439 1.18 -12.10 -11.00
N ILE A 440 2.18 -12.12 -10.14
CA ILE A 440 3.47 -11.47 -10.37
C ILE A 440 4.18 -12.05 -11.61
N LYS A 441 4.17 -13.37 -11.78
CA LYS A 441 4.75 -14.01 -12.98
C LYS A 441 4.06 -13.58 -14.28
N ALA A 442 2.74 -13.40 -14.26
CA ALA A 442 2.02 -12.86 -15.40
C ALA A 442 2.37 -11.38 -15.65
N MET A 443 2.46 -10.57 -14.59
CA MET A 443 2.82 -9.16 -14.69
C MET A 443 4.19 -8.95 -15.34
N TYR A 444 5.20 -9.80 -15.02
CA TYR A 444 6.51 -9.75 -15.68
C TYR A 444 6.43 -9.95 -17.20
N LYS A 445 5.56 -10.87 -17.66
CA LYS A 445 5.37 -11.07 -19.09
C LYS A 445 4.64 -9.89 -19.71
N ILE A 446 3.58 -9.42 -19.05
CA ILE A 446 2.76 -8.30 -19.52
C ILE A 446 3.60 -7.03 -19.72
N ILE A 447 4.51 -6.70 -18.79
CA ILE A 447 5.35 -5.50 -18.94
C ILE A 447 6.32 -5.63 -20.11
N GLY A 448 6.88 -6.81 -20.37
CA GLY A 448 7.73 -7.05 -21.56
C GLY A 448 6.96 -6.96 -22.88
N GLU A 449 5.70 -7.43 -22.94
CA GLU A 449 4.86 -7.24 -24.13
C GLU A 449 4.48 -5.76 -24.34
N LEU A 450 4.27 -5.00 -23.25
CA LEU A 450 3.99 -3.55 -23.31
C LEU A 450 5.21 -2.73 -23.75
N GLU A 451 6.41 -3.12 -23.34
CA GLU A 451 7.67 -2.56 -23.84
C GLU A 451 7.80 -2.82 -25.34
N SER A 452 7.60 -4.05 -25.80
CA SER A 452 7.65 -4.43 -27.21
C SER A 452 6.63 -3.67 -28.08
N LEU A 453 5.50 -3.24 -27.50
CA LEU A 453 4.56 -2.33 -28.14
C LEU A 453 5.14 -0.90 -28.30
N GLY A 454 5.95 -0.43 -27.34
CA GLY A 454 6.69 0.82 -27.44
C GLY A 454 7.71 0.80 -28.56
N ASP A 455 8.51 -0.27 -28.63
CA ASP A 455 9.50 -0.55 -29.67
C ASP A 455 8.90 -0.56 -31.07
N SER A 456 7.70 -1.12 -31.23
CA SER A 456 6.99 -1.13 -32.50
C SER A 456 6.67 0.27 -33.01
N GLY A 457 6.33 1.20 -32.11
CA GLY A 457 6.11 2.61 -32.46
C GLY A 457 7.38 3.28 -33.01
N GLU A 458 8.53 3.06 -32.38
CA GLU A 458 9.83 3.58 -32.84
C GLU A 458 10.22 2.90 -34.18
N THR A 459 10.00 1.59 -34.32
CA THR A 459 10.27 0.84 -35.56
C THR A 459 9.47 1.38 -36.74
N ILE A 460 8.18 1.68 -36.57
CA ILE A 460 7.36 2.34 -37.60
C ILE A 460 7.99 3.69 -38.00
N SER A 461 8.44 4.49 -37.03
CA SER A 461 9.09 5.78 -37.29
C SER A 461 10.37 5.62 -38.12
N ARG A 462 11.18 4.59 -37.87
CA ARG A 462 12.38 4.25 -38.63
C ARG A 462 12.07 3.86 -40.07
N ILE A 463 11.02 3.06 -40.27
CA ILE A 463 10.57 2.65 -41.63
C ILE A 463 10.13 3.90 -42.39
N LEU A 464 9.32 4.77 -41.81
CA LEU A 464 8.87 6.01 -42.41
C LEU A 464 10.05 6.96 -42.73
N SER A 465 11.04 7.08 -41.82
CA SER A 465 12.25 7.85 -42.06
C SER A 465 13.03 7.36 -43.27
N ARG A 466 13.23 6.04 -43.41
CA ARG A 466 13.89 5.45 -44.57
C ARG A 466 13.10 5.69 -45.87
N LYS A 467 11.76 5.56 -45.81
CA LYS A 467 10.88 5.89 -46.94
C LYS A 467 11.08 7.35 -47.39
N ASN A 468 11.13 8.30 -46.43
CA ASN A 468 11.31 9.72 -46.73
C ASN A 468 12.71 10.03 -47.31
N ILE A 469 13.77 9.45 -46.74
CA ILE A 469 15.15 9.56 -47.27
C ILE A 469 15.22 9.10 -48.73
N HIS A 470 14.54 8.00 -49.08
CA HIS A 470 14.49 7.48 -50.42
C HIS A 470 13.46 8.18 -51.32
N LYS A 471 12.81 9.27 -50.82
CA LYS A 471 11.83 10.08 -51.56
C LYS A 471 10.70 9.22 -52.15
N ARG A 472 10.19 8.29 -51.34
CA ARG A 472 9.05 7.44 -51.73
C ARG A 472 7.79 7.99 -51.06
N GLU A 473 6.69 7.97 -51.79
CA GLU A 473 5.39 8.40 -51.31
C GLU A 473 4.42 7.21 -51.29
N PHE A 474 3.53 7.21 -50.31
CA PHE A 474 2.39 6.31 -50.29
C PHE A 474 1.23 6.96 -51.05
N ASP A 475 0.54 6.19 -51.84
CA ASP A 475 -0.68 6.65 -52.49
C ASP A 475 -1.84 6.78 -51.46
N GLU A 476 -2.93 7.42 -51.87
CA GLU A 476 -4.10 7.67 -51.04
C GLU A 476 -4.72 6.36 -50.48
N THR A 477 -4.69 5.30 -51.26
CA THR A 477 -5.17 3.96 -50.90
C THR A 477 -4.31 3.35 -49.81
N MET A 478 -2.97 3.40 -49.95
CA MET A 478 -2.02 2.94 -48.94
C MET A 478 -2.21 3.68 -47.59
N LEU A 479 -2.33 5.02 -47.64
CA LEU A 479 -2.54 5.81 -46.44
C LEU A 479 -3.86 5.49 -45.72
N LYS A 480 -4.95 5.32 -46.50
CA LYS A 480 -6.25 4.89 -45.98
C LYS A 480 -6.17 3.51 -45.33
N ASN A 481 -5.48 2.58 -45.95
CA ASN A 481 -5.32 1.21 -45.47
C ASN A 481 -4.47 1.18 -44.18
N LEU A 482 -3.35 1.93 -44.12
CA LEU A 482 -2.54 2.07 -42.91
C LEU A 482 -3.35 2.68 -41.76
N THR A 483 -4.15 3.70 -42.07
CA THR A 483 -5.04 4.28 -41.07
C THR A 483 -6.04 3.25 -40.54
N ALA A 484 -6.66 2.46 -41.41
CA ALA A 484 -7.58 1.39 -40.99
C ALA A 484 -6.89 0.33 -40.13
N MET A 485 -5.62 -0.01 -40.46
CA MET A 485 -4.84 -0.96 -39.69
C MET A 485 -4.49 -0.41 -38.28
N VAL A 486 -4.07 0.85 -38.20
CA VAL A 486 -3.83 1.53 -36.90
C VAL A 486 -5.10 1.59 -36.06
N ASP A 487 -6.26 1.89 -36.68
CA ASP A 487 -7.52 1.93 -35.96
C ASP A 487 -7.94 0.53 -35.45
N ALA A 488 -7.63 -0.54 -36.19
CA ALA A 488 -7.85 -1.91 -35.73
C ALA A 488 -6.96 -2.25 -34.52
N VAL A 489 -5.70 -1.84 -34.53
CA VAL A 489 -4.78 -2.00 -33.39
C VAL A 489 -5.24 -1.15 -32.19
N ALA A 490 -5.70 0.08 -32.42
CA ALA A 490 -6.23 0.94 -31.34
C ALA A 490 -7.45 0.30 -30.64
N ASN A 491 -8.35 -0.34 -31.41
CA ASN A 491 -9.47 -1.09 -30.84
C ASN A 491 -9.01 -2.32 -30.02
N ALA A 492 -7.92 -2.97 -30.44
CA ALA A 492 -7.32 -4.08 -29.67
C ALA A 492 -6.72 -3.58 -28.36
N TYR A 493 -6.07 -2.40 -28.35
CA TYR A 493 -5.62 -1.74 -27.11
C TYR A 493 -6.78 -1.47 -26.14
N ASP A 494 -7.93 -0.98 -26.66
CA ASP A 494 -9.10 -0.74 -25.81
C ASP A 494 -9.57 -2.03 -25.14
N ALA A 495 -9.70 -3.13 -25.90
CA ALA A 495 -10.07 -4.44 -25.36
C ALA A 495 -9.07 -4.94 -24.30
N MET A 496 -7.76 -4.77 -24.56
CA MET A 496 -6.71 -5.13 -23.60
C MET A 496 -6.79 -4.31 -22.31
N ILE A 497 -6.97 -2.99 -22.41
CA ILE A 497 -7.08 -2.10 -21.26
C ILE A 497 -8.34 -2.42 -20.45
N GLU A 498 -9.47 -2.71 -21.08
CA GLU A 498 -10.69 -3.18 -20.42
C GLU A 498 -10.44 -4.49 -19.66
N ASN A 499 -9.71 -5.44 -20.26
CA ASN A 499 -9.36 -6.71 -19.61
C ASN A 499 -8.42 -6.50 -18.41
N LEU A 500 -7.43 -5.61 -18.51
CA LEU A 500 -6.55 -5.23 -17.41
C LEU A 500 -7.35 -4.61 -16.24
N GLN A 501 -8.29 -3.71 -16.55
CA GLN A 501 -9.17 -3.09 -15.57
C GLN A 501 -10.11 -4.10 -14.91
N ALA A 502 -10.67 -5.03 -15.68
CA ALA A 502 -11.50 -6.12 -15.16
C ALA A 502 -10.73 -7.01 -14.18
N ALA A 503 -9.48 -7.37 -14.52
CA ALA A 503 -8.58 -8.10 -13.64
C ALA A 503 -8.30 -7.33 -12.34
N HIS A 504 -8.04 -6.03 -12.43
CA HIS A 504 -7.81 -5.17 -11.26
C HIS A 504 -9.06 -5.07 -10.38
N HIS A 505 -10.25 -4.96 -10.94
CA HIS A 505 -11.51 -4.90 -10.17
C HIS A 505 -12.02 -6.26 -9.69
N GLY A 506 -11.34 -7.36 -10.00
CA GLY A 506 -11.77 -8.73 -9.66
C GLY A 506 -13.06 -9.16 -10.36
N THR A 507 -13.39 -8.52 -11.48
CA THR A 507 -14.51 -8.89 -12.36
C THR A 507 -14.05 -9.90 -13.41
N LEU A 508 -15.00 -10.54 -14.09
CA LEU A 508 -14.68 -11.54 -15.11
C LEU A 508 -13.92 -10.89 -16.28
N VAL A 509 -12.75 -11.42 -16.61
CA VAL A 509 -11.98 -10.99 -17.79
C VAL A 509 -12.56 -11.67 -19.02
N GLU A 510 -13.04 -10.89 -19.98
CA GLU A 510 -13.70 -11.40 -21.18
C GLU A 510 -12.71 -11.38 -22.38
N VAL A 511 -11.87 -12.42 -22.47
CA VAL A 511 -10.76 -12.49 -23.46
C VAL A 511 -11.26 -12.61 -24.89
N SER A 512 -12.54 -12.98 -25.09
CA SER A 512 -13.16 -13.10 -26.41
C SER A 512 -13.10 -11.81 -27.23
N ASN A 513 -13.16 -10.63 -26.56
CA ASN A 513 -13.05 -9.33 -27.20
C ASN A 513 -11.64 -9.13 -27.81
N ALA A 514 -10.59 -9.57 -27.11
CA ALA A 514 -9.19 -9.49 -27.58
C ALA A 514 -8.93 -10.45 -28.75
N TYR A 515 -9.41 -11.70 -28.69
CA TYR A 515 -9.31 -12.64 -29.80
C TYR A 515 -10.02 -12.15 -31.07
N ASN A 516 -11.20 -11.53 -30.91
CA ASN A 516 -11.93 -10.95 -32.03
C ASN A 516 -11.21 -9.74 -32.64
N ALA A 517 -10.52 -8.94 -31.83
CA ALA A 517 -9.74 -7.79 -32.28
C ALA A 517 -8.49 -8.26 -33.06
N GLU A 518 -7.74 -9.23 -32.53
CA GLU A 518 -6.58 -9.83 -33.17
C GLU A 518 -6.97 -10.51 -34.49
N GLY A 519 -8.06 -11.32 -34.54
CA GLY A 519 -8.57 -11.93 -35.75
C GLY A 519 -8.91 -10.89 -36.83
N ARG A 520 -9.42 -9.72 -36.47
CA ARG A 520 -9.66 -8.61 -37.43
C ARG A 520 -8.37 -8.04 -37.97
N ILE A 521 -7.33 -7.86 -37.16
CA ILE A 521 -6.03 -7.36 -37.55
C ILE A 521 -5.40 -8.34 -38.55
N ASN A 522 -5.39 -9.65 -38.27
CA ASN A 522 -4.83 -10.69 -39.12
C ASN A 522 -5.56 -10.77 -40.46
N ASN A 523 -6.88 -10.73 -40.47
CA ASN A 523 -7.66 -10.74 -41.69
C ASN A 523 -7.38 -9.50 -42.54
N LEU A 524 -7.29 -8.32 -41.91
CA LEU A 524 -6.97 -7.09 -42.61
C LEU A 524 -5.55 -7.15 -43.21
N ARG A 525 -4.54 -7.57 -42.44
CA ARG A 525 -3.17 -7.76 -42.93
C ARG A 525 -3.10 -8.68 -44.14
N ASN A 526 -3.79 -9.83 -44.08
CA ASN A 526 -3.81 -10.77 -45.21
C ASN A 526 -4.43 -10.14 -46.46
N HIS A 527 -5.58 -9.46 -46.31
CA HIS A 527 -6.23 -8.77 -47.43
C HIS A 527 -5.34 -7.68 -48.04
N LEU A 528 -4.70 -6.85 -47.20
CA LEU A 528 -3.80 -5.79 -47.67
C LEU A 528 -2.59 -6.34 -48.37
N ARG A 529 -2.01 -7.45 -47.90
CA ARG A 529 -0.88 -8.13 -48.53
C ARG A 529 -1.25 -8.68 -49.91
N ASP A 530 -2.38 -9.38 -50.00
CA ASP A 530 -2.80 -10.00 -51.25
C ASP A 530 -3.11 -8.93 -52.31
N SER A 531 -3.82 -7.86 -51.93
CA SER A 531 -4.10 -6.70 -52.76
C SER A 531 -2.81 -5.98 -53.23
N GLU A 532 -1.78 -5.93 -52.37
CA GLU A 532 -0.51 -5.29 -52.70
C GLU A 532 0.29 -6.10 -53.69
N ILE A 533 0.30 -7.44 -53.56
CA ILE A 533 0.93 -8.35 -54.48
C ILE A 533 0.29 -8.24 -55.90
N GLU A 534 -1.05 -8.27 -55.95
CA GLU A 534 -1.79 -8.09 -57.20
C GLU A 534 -1.47 -6.74 -57.89
N GLY A 535 -1.36 -5.67 -57.08
CA GLY A 535 -0.98 -4.34 -57.56
C GLY A 535 0.43 -4.28 -58.13
N ILE A 536 1.39 -5.00 -57.57
CA ILE A 536 2.77 -5.11 -58.08
C ILE A 536 2.78 -5.92 -59.36
N GLU A 537 2.10 -7.05 -59.41
CA GLU A 537 2.04 -7.93 -60.58
C GLU A 537 1.38 -7.25 -61.78
N SER A 538 0.34 -6.47 -61.55
CA SER A 538 -0.33 -5.69 -62.60
C SER A 538 0.44 -4.44 -63.04
N GLY A 539 1.54 -4.09 -62.35
CA GLY A 539 2.33 -2.89 -62.61
C GLY A 539 1.65 -1.58 -62.18
N SER A 540 0.55 -1.65 -61.43
CA SER A 540 -0.14 -0.47 -60.91
C SER A 540 0.53 0.12 -59.65
N LYS A 541 1.42 -0.64 -58.98
CA LYS A 541 2.15 -0.23 -57.78
C LYS A 541 3.67 -0.35 -57.94
N THR A 542 4.38 0.51 -57.24
CA THR A 542 5.84 0.53 -57.27
C THR A 542 6.41 -0.38 -56.19
N TYR A 543 7.17 -1.40 -56.55
CA TYR A 543 7.75 -2.39 -55.64
C TYR A 543 8.41 -1.78 -54.39
N VAL A 544 9.21 -0.71 -54.53
CA VAL A 544 9.95 -0.10 -53.41
C VAL A 544 9.01 0.59 -52.40
N ALA A 545 7.94 1.25 -52.85
CA ALA A 545 6.94 1.84 -51.94
C ALA A 545 6.14 0.74 -51.23
N SER A 546 5.81 -0.34 -51.96
CA SER A 546 5.09 -1.49 -51.42
C SER A 546 5.87 -2.21 -50.31
N VAL A 547 7.21 -2.27 -50.39
CA VAL A 547 8.05 -2.84 -49.32
C VAL A 547 7.89 -2.05 -48.03
N TYR A 548 8.06 -0.73 -48.04
CA TYR A 548 7.87 0.09 -46.83
C TYR A 548 6.45 0.02 -46.31
N TYR A 549 5.47 0.00 -47.18
CA TYR A 549 4.07 -0.15 -46.81
C TYR A 549 3.81 -1.46 -46.06
N MET A 550 4.28 -2.58 -46.61
CA MET A 550 4.10 -3.89 -46.02
C MET A 550 4.91 -4.08 -44.74
N ASP A 551 6.09 -3.47 -44.64
CA ASP A 551 6.86 -3.47 -43.38
C ASP A 551 6.06 -2.82 -42.24
N ILE A 552 5.35 -1.70 -42.51
CA ILE A 552 4.48 -1.04 -41.52
C ILE A 552 3.25 -1.91 -41.20
N VAL A 553 2.61 -2.51 -42.23
CA VAL A 553 1.47 -3.41 -42.03
C VAL A 553 1.84 -4.61 -41.15
N ASN A 554 3.01 -5.20 -41.36
CA ASN A 554 3.52 -6.32 -40.58
C ASN A 554 3.85 -5.89 -39.13
N GLU A 555 4.42 -4.70 -38.93
CA GLU A 555 4.71 -4.20 -37.57
C GLU A 555 3.42 -3.91 -36.81
N LEU A 556 2.38 -3.39 -37.45
CA LEU A 556 1.06 -3.17 -36.84
C LEU A 556 0.37 -4.50 -36.49
N GLU A 557 0.55 -5.57 -37.31
CA GLU A 557 0.01 -6.89 -36.96
C GLU A 557 0.75 -7.50 -35.77
N LYS A 558 2.08 -7.38 -35.72
CA LYS A 558 2.89 -7.81 -34.60
C LYS A 558 2.45 -7.12 -33.28
N MET A 559 2.05 -5.84 -33.33
CA MET A 559 1.43 -5.18 -32.18
C MET A 559 0.13 -5.90 -31.73
N GLY A 560 -0.67 -6.40 -32.68
CA GLY A 560 -1.84 -7.23 -32.38
C GLY A 560 -1.47 -8.51 -31.62
N ASP A 561 -0.37 -9.17 -32.01
CA ASP A 561 0.14 -10.37 -31.34
C ASP A 561 0.58 -10.07 -29.90
N PHE A 562 1.28 -8.98 -29.64
CA PHE A 562 1.64 -8.56 -28.28
C PHE A 562 0.40 -8.30 -27.42
N ILE A 563 -0.62 -7.63 -27.96
CA ILE A 563 -1.87 -7.32 -27.27
C ILE A 563 -2.63 -8.59 -26.88
N ILE A 564 -2.72 -9.59 -27.76
CA ILE A 564 -3.41 -10.85 -27.42
C ILE A 564 -2.61 -11.67 -26.40
N ASN A 565 -1.27 -11.66 -26.45
CA ASN A 565 -0.42 -12.32 -25.47
C ASN A 565 -0.70 -11.76 -24.04
N ILE A 566 -0.81 -10.44 -23.89
CA ILE A 566 -1.18 -9.79 -22.62
C ILE A 566 -2.52 -10.32 -22.12
N SER A 567 -3.55 -10.36 -22.99
CA SER A 567 -4.87 -10.83 -22.62
C SER A 567 -4.90 -12.31 -22.21
N GLN A 568 -4.09 -13.16 -22.88
CA GLN A 568 -3.94 -14.57 -22.52
C GLN A 568 -3.21 -14.78 -21.18
N ASP A 569 -2.19 -13.97 -20.87
CA ASP A 569 -1.49 -14.05 -19.60
C ASP A 569 -2.37 -13.56 -18.43
N LEU A 570 -3.24 -12.57 -18.68
CA LEU A 570 -4.29 -12.17 -17.73
C LEU A 570 -5.28 -13.31 -17.48
N GLU A 571 -5.77 -13.96 -18.53
CA GLU A 571 -6.68 -15.10 -18.41
C GLU A 571 -6.10 -16.19 -17.53
N ARG A 572 -4.87 -16.61 -17.80
CA ARG A 572 -4.17 -17.68 -17.06
C ARG A 572 -3.93 -17.33 -15.58
N ALA A 573 -3.69 -16.05 -15.25
CA ALA A 573 -3.34 -15.63 -13.90
C ALA A 573 -4.56 -15.30 -13.04
N PHE A 574 -5.63 -14.75 -13.62
CA PHE A 574 -6.74 -14.14 -12.89
C PHE A 574 -8.07 -14.91 -13.02
N LEU A 575 -8.24 -15.82 -14.00
CA LEU A 575 -9.48 -16.60 -14.21
C LEU A 575 -9.53 -17.95 -13.49
N HIS A 576 -8.45 -18.49 -12.97
CA HIS A 576 -8.47 -19.74 -12.21
C HIS A 576 -8.89 -19.47 -10.75
N ARG A 577 -10.19 -19.46 -10.50
CA ARG A 577 -10.79 -19.69 -9.16
C ARG A 577 -10.98 -21.17 -8.87
#